data_61802f19aec4b2213044cabf21fdf62c
#
_entry.id   61802f19aec4b2213044cabf21fdf62c
#
_cell.length_a   1.000
_cell.length_b   1.000
_cell.length_c   1.000
_cell.angle_alpha   90.00
_cell.angle_beta   90.00
_cell.angle_gamma   90.00
#
_symmetry.space_group_name_H-M   'P 1'
#
loop_
_entity.id
_entity.type
_entity.pdbx_description
1 polymer ?
#
loop_
_entity_poly.entity_id
_entity_poly.type
_entity_poly.pdbx_seq_one_letter_code
_entity_poly.pdbx_strand_id
1 'polypeptide(L)'
;MSITTVPAIAEEVIESRRSFWQATLHFCRREPLGAFGMAIVIIMAVTGGFAELLAPYSPTANDFAAMTEAPSWAHWLGTDQFGRDLLSRFIYGARTALIVGLSSAFVGGTLGLVLGVASAYVSGMIDMLMQRLFDIVMAFPLIIMALAIVSIFGTGVHNVIIAITIPLIPRCARVVRSAALVIREVPYVDAAQIGRASCRERV
;
A
#
# COMPACT_ATOMS: atom_id res chain seq x y z
N MET A 1 29.20 26.76 -42.74
CA MET A 1 29.26 25.76 -41.67
C MET A 1 28.37 26.26 -40.54
N SER A 2 27.10 25.90 -40.62
CA SER A 2 25.99 26.48 -39.81
C SER A 2 25.84 25.70 -38.51
N ILE A 3 26.11 26.36 -37.40
CA ILE A 3 25.83 25.88 -36.05
C ILE A 3 24.39 26.34 -35.71
N THR A 4 23.42 25.49 -35.96
CA THR A 4 22.04 25.71 -35.53
C THR A 4 21.45 24.39 -35.17
N THR A 5 21.60 23.94 -33.91
CA THR A 5 20.68 22.97 -33.26
C THR A 5 20.92 22.91 -31.75
N VAL A 6 20.59 23.96 -31.04
CA VAL A 6 20.36 23.90 -29.57
C VAL A 6 19.11 24.72 -29.22
N PRO A 7 17.92 24.37 -29.72
CA PRO A 7 16.70 24.80 -29.05
C PRO A 7 15.78 23.66 -28.60
N ALA A 8 16.02 22.41 -28.95
CA ALA A 8 15.07 21.34 -28.63
C ALA A 8 15.11 20.89 -27.16
N ILE A 9 16.23 21.04 -26.48
CA ILE A 9 16.38 20.59 -25.08
C ILE A 9 15.84 21.65 -24.08
N ALA A 10 15.77 22.90 -24.47
CA ALA A 10 15.26 23.98 -23.61
C ALA A 10 13.74 24.05 -23.59
N GLU A 11 13.06 23.52 -24.61
CA GLU A 11 11.60 23.55 -24.72
C GLU A 11 10.92 22.46 -23.87
N GLU A 12 11.61 21.39 -23.54
CA GLU A 12 11.09 20.27 -22.75
C GLU A 12 11.10 20.53 -21.24
N VAL A 13 11.79 21.55 -20.75
CA VAL A 13 11.90 21.90 -19.32
C VAL A 13 10.86 22.96 -18.87
N ILE A 14 10.13 23.55 -19.80
CA ILE A 14 8.99 24.41 -19.46
C ILE A 14 7.69 23.60 -19.53
N GLU A 15 7.63 22.49 -18.80
CA GLU A 15 6.33 21.96 -18.38
C GLU A 15 5.70 23.00 -17.46
N SER A 16 4.83 23.83 -18.07
CA SER A 16 4.02 24.81 -17.37
C SER A 16 3.48 24.14 -16.10
N ARG A 17 3.59 24.80 -14.97
CA ARG A 17 2.94 24.40 -13.71
C ARG A 17 1.44 24.23 -13.99
N ARG A 18 1.06 23.05 -14.45
CA ARG A 18 -0.36 22.72 -14.60
C ARG A 18 -0.97 22.83 -13.23
N SER A 19 -2.02 23.64 -13.12
CA SER A 19 -2.79 23.71 -11.89
C SER A 19 -3.17 22.30 -11.46
N PHE A 20 -3.14 22.01 -10.17
CA PHE A 20 -3.51 20.71 -9.60
C PHE A 20 -4.79 20.15 -10.24
N TRP A 21 -5.81 20.99 -10.45
CA TRP A 21 -7.05 20.62 -11.11
C TRP A 21 -6.88 20.19 -12.57
N GLN A 22 -6.02 20.86 -13.32
CA GLN A 22 -5.73 20.51 -14.71
C GLN A 22 -4.96 19.20 -14.82
N ALA A 23 -4.04 18.95 -13.90
CA ALA A 23 -3.31 17.68 -13.81
C ALA A 23 -4.26 16.51 -13.48
N THR A 24 -5.16 16.71 -12.51
CA THR A 24 -6.17 15.70 -12.15
C THR A 24 -7.15 15.43 -13.29
N LEU A 25 -7.65 16.46 -13.96
CA LEU A 25 -8.55 16.29 -15.11
C LEU A 25 -7.84 15.57 -16.28
N HIS A 26 -6.59 15.92 -16.53
CA HIS A 26 -5.78 15.27 -17.56
C HIS A 26 -5.53 13.81 -17.24
N PHE A 27 -5.20 13.49 -15.98
CA PHE A 27 -5.04 12.12 -15.48
C PHE A 27 -6.34 11.31 -15.65
N CYS A 28 -7.49 11.86 -15.22
CA CYS A 28 -8.78 11.19 -15.36
C CYS A 28 -9.16 10.87 -16.81
N ARG A 29 -8.74 11.73 -17.77
CA ARG A 29 -9.01 11.50 -19.19
C ARG A 29 -8.04 10.52 -19.83
N ARG A 30 -6.79 10.51 -19.39
CA ARG A 30 -5.73 9.66 -19.99
C ARG A 30 -5.74 8.25 -19.40
N GLU A 31 -6.02 8.14 -18.10
CA GLU A 31 -6.00 6.86 -17.36
C GLU A 31 -7.35 6.60 -16.67
N PRO A 32 -8.39 6.21 -17.41
CA PRO A 32 -9.74 6.08 -16.86
C PRO A 32 -9.85 5.00 -15.77
N LEU A 33 -9.08 3.89 -15.87
CA LEU A 33 -9.03 2.87 -14.83
C LEU A 33 -8.41 3.41 -13.53
N GLY A 34 -7.34 4.21 -13.64
CA GLY A 34 -6.70 4.85 -12.50
C GLY A 34 -7.63 5.85 -11.83
N ALA A 35 -8.37 6.64 -12.62
CA ALA A 35 -9.38 7.58 -12.13
C ALA A 35 -10.53 6.87 -11.39
N PHE A 36 -11.01 5.74 -11.91
CA PHE A 36 -12.03 4.94 -11.27
C PHE A 36 -11.55 4.36 -9.92
N GLY A 37 -10.33 3.81 -9.89
CA GLY A 37 -9.72 3.33 -8.64
C GLY A 37 -9.54 4.43 -7.60
N MET A 38 -9.08 5.61 -8.01
CA MET A 38 -8.95 6.78 -7.15
C MET A 38 -10.30 7.25 -6.60
N ALA A 39 -11.35 7.24 -7.42
CA ALA A 39 -12.71 7.58 -6.98
C ALA A 39 -13.21 6.62 -5.88
N ILE A 40 -12.99 5.31 -6.04
CA ILE A 40 -13.34 4.32 -5.01
C ILE A 40 -12.60 4.60 -3.70
N VAL A 41 -11.30 4.85 -3.75
CA VAL A 41 -10.50 5.14 -2.55
C VAL A 41 -10.98 6.42 -1.87
N ILE A 42 -11.31 7.47 -2.63
CA ILE A 42 -11.84 8.72 -2.09
C ILE A 42 -13.21 8.48 -1.44
N ILE A 43 -14.11 7.74 -2.08
CA ILE A 43 -15.42 7.39 -1.52
C ILE A 43 -15.23 6.63 -0.21
N MET A 44 -14.37 5.63 -0.18
CA MET A 44 -14.07 4.87 1.05
C MET A 44 -13.46 5.76 2.14
N ALA A 45 -12.57 6.68 1.78
CA ALA A 45 -11.95 7.61 2.74
C ALA A 45 -12.98 8.58 3.33
N VAL A 46 -13.88 9.11 2.51
CA VAL A 46 -14.94 9.99 2.95
C VAL A 46 -15.96 9.24 3.82
N THR A 47 -16.46 8.09 3.35
CA THR A 47 -17.43 7.29 4.11
C THR A 47 -16.83 6.77 5.42
N GLY A 48 -15.59 6.30 5.43
CA GLY A 48 -14.90 5.85 6.63
C GLY A 48 -14.54 7.00 7.59
N GLY A 49 -14.12 8.16 7.06
CA GLY A 49 -13.77 9.34 7.86
C GLY A 49 -14.99 9.95 8.56
N PHE A 50 -16.11 10.02 7.86
CA PHE A 50 -17.36 10.57 8.35
C PHE A 50 -18.38 9.50 8.79
N ALA A 51 -17.90 8.31 9.16
CA ALA A 51 -18.74 7.18 9.49
C ALA A 51 -19.77 7.50 10.59
N GLU A 52 -19.39 8.27 11.60
CA GLU A 52 -20.27 8.66 12.72
C GLU A 52 -21.41 9.58 12.30
N LEU A 53 -21.24 10.34 11.21
CA LEU A 53 -22.27 11.24 10.66
C LEU A 53 -23.13 10.56 9.60
N LEU A 54 -22.55 9.61 8.85
CA LEU A 54 -23.20 8.96 7.72
C LEU A 54 -23.99 7.71 8.11
N ALA A 55 -23.58 7.03 9.20
CA ALA A 55 -24.25 5.82 9.64
C ALA A 55 -25.51 6.16 10.44
N PRO A 56 -26.69 5.70 9.99
CA PRO A 56 -27.95 5.96 10.69
C PRO A 56 -28.03 5.23 12.04
N TYR A 57 -27.34 4.08 12.17
CA TYR A 57 -27.38 3.23 13.36
C TYR A 57 -25.98 2.87 13.85
N SER A 58 -25.86 2.44 15.10
CA SER A 58 -24.63 1.86 15.60
C SER A 58 -24.34 0.51 14.91
N PRO A 59 -23.11 0.25 14.42
CA PRO A 59 -22.76 -0.99 13.71
C PRO A 59 -22.82 -2.24 14.59
N THR A 60 -22.89 -2.06 15.92
CA THR A 60 -22.90 -3.13 16.92
C THR A 60 -24.24 -3.28 17.64
N ALA A 61 -25.19 -2.37 17.42
CA ALA A 61 -26.52 -2.47 18.01
C ALA A 61 -27.25 -3.66 17.42
N ASN A 62 -27.70 -4.56 18.31
CA ASN A 62 -28.51 -5.72 17.92
C ASN A 62 -29.97 -5.39 18.11
N ASP A 63 -30.79 -5.61 17.09
CA ASP A 63 -32.24 -5.56 17.18
C ASP A 63 -32.83 -6.92 16.76
N PHE A 64 -33.13 -7.76 17.76
CA PHE A 64 -33.63 -9.09 17.53
C PHE A 64 -35.08 -9.11 16.97
N ALA A 65 -35.77 -7.96 16.98
CA ALA A 65 -37.07 -7.85 16.35
C ALA A 65 -36.97 -7.68 14.82
N ALA A 66 -35.87 -7.11 14.36
CA ALA A 66 -35.60 -6.81 12.95
C ALA A 66 -34.58 -7.76 12.33
N MET A 67 -34.50 -9.02 12.75
CA MET A 67 -33.55 -10.00 12.19
C MET A 67 -33.87 -10.34 10.74
N THR A 68 -32.83 -10.28 9.88
CA THR A 68 -32.91 -10.62 8.44
C THR A 68 -34.03 -9.90 7.69
N GLU A 69 -34.32 -8.66 8.05
CA GLU A 69 -35.25 -7.83 7.30
C GLU A 69 -34.74 -7.47 5.92
N ALA A 70 -35.64 -7.51 4.94
CA ALA A 70 -35.35 -7.02 3.58
C ALA A 70 -35.12 -5.49 3.58
N PRO A 71 -34.48 -4.94 2.53
CA PRO A 71 -34.30 -3.50 2.37
C PRO A 71 -35.62 -2.74 2.55
N SER A 72 -35.59 -1.74 3.45
CA SER A 72 -36.74 -0.92 3.80
C SER A 72 -36.31 0.55 4.01
N TRP A 73 -37.27 1.45 4.20
CA TRP A 73 -36.99 2.85 4.51
C TRP A 73 -36.26 3.02 5.87
N ALA A 74 -36.47 2.10 6.80
CA ALA A 74 -35.77 2.08 8.09
C ALA A 74 -34.36 1.51 7.93
N HIS A 75 -34.18 0.46 7.14
CA HIS A 75 -32.91 -0.22 6.89
C HIS A 75 -32.68 -0.33 5.39
N TRP A 76 -31.98 0.64 4.79
CA TRP A 76 -31.82 0.77 3.35
C TRP A 76 -31.19 -0.44 2.67
N LEU A 77 -30.28 -1.14 3.33
CA LEU A 77 -29.68 -2.40 2.84
C LEU A 77 -30.21 -3.63 3.60
N GLY A 78 -31.23 -3.45 4.44
CA GLY A 78 -31.73 -4.52 5.31
C GLY A 78 -30.83 -4.74 6.52
N THR A 79 -31.11 -5.84 7.24
CA THR A 79 -30.43 -6.21 8.48
C THR A 79 -29.76 -7.58 8.38
N ASP A 80 -28.78 -7.85 9.22
CA ASP A 80 -28.14 -9.16 9.34
C ASP A 80 -28.92 -10.11 10.25
N GLN A 81 -28.38 -11.33 10.47
CA GLN A 81 -28.97 -12.34 11.35
C GLN A 81 -29.06 -11.94 12.84
N PHE A 82 -28.45 -10.82 13.23
CA PHE A 82 -28.50 -10.26 14.58
C PHE A 82 -29.35 -8.96 14.62
N GLY A 83 -30.03 -8.63 13.51
CA GLY A 83 -30.80 -7.39 13.38
C GLY A 83 -29.97 -6.12 13.24
N ARG A 84 -28.68 -6.23 12.89
CA ARG A 84 -27.78 -5.07 12.72
C ARG A 84 -27.97 -4.46 11.34
N ASP A 85 -28.01 -3.13 11.27
CA ASP A 85 -28.13 -2.41 9.99
C ASP A 85 -26.90 -2.62 9.09
N LEU A 86 -27.15 -3.19 7.91
CA LEU A 86 -26.08 -3.50 6.97
C LEU A 86 -25.40 -2.25 6.41
N LEU A 87 -26.14 -1.17 6.16
CA LEU A 87 -25.56 0.08 5.64
C LEU A 87 -24.55 0.67 6.64
N SER A 88 -24.93 0.76 7.91
CA SER A 88 -24.06 1.26 8.97
C SER A 88 -22.80 0.39 9.10
N ARG A 89 -22.94 -0.92 8.99
CA ARG A 89 -21.80 -1.85 9.01
C ARG A 89 -20.88 -1.69 7.80
N PHE A 90 -21.41 -1.43 6.61
CA PHE A 90 -20.58 -1.13 5.43
C PHE A 90 -19.78 0.16 5.61
N ILE A 91 -20.40 1.21 6.13
CA ILE A 91 -19.75 2.50 6.37
C ILE A 91 -18.60 2.36 7.37
N TYR A 92 -18.83 1.73 8.52
CA TYR A 92 -17.78 1.47 9.52
C TYR A 92 -16.75 0.44 9.03
N GLY A 93 -17.18 -0.53 8.21
CA GLY A 93 -16.31 -1.48 7.55
C GLY A 93 -15.31 -0.82 6.62
N ALA A 94 -15.71 0.21 5.87
CA ALA A 94 -14.80 1.01 5.04
C ALA A 94 -13.69 1.67 5.86
N ARG A 95 -14.01 2.25 7.03
CA ARG A 95 -13.02 2.81 7.96
C ARG A 95 -12.00 1.75 8.42
N THR A 96 -12.51 0.60 8.86
CA THR A 96 -11.65 -0.49 9.33
C THR A 96 -10.76 -1.02 8.20
N ALA A 97 -11.32 -1.21 7.00
CA ALA A 97 -10.58 -1.68 5.83
C ALA A 97 -9.45 -0.72 5.43
N LEU A 98 -9.71 0.59 5.46
CA LEU A 98 -8.68 1.61 5.19
C LEU A 98 -7.57 1.60 6.25
N ILE A 99 -7.93 1.57 7.53
CA ILE A 99 -6.94 1.54 8.62
C ILE A 99 -6.06 0.29 8.48
N VAL A 100 -6.65 -0.87 8.32
CA VAL A 100 -5.90 -2.13 8.17
C VAL A 100 -5.06 -2.13 6.89
N GLY A 101 -5.66 -1.78 5.76
CA GLY A 101 -4.98 -1.80 4.46
C GLY A 101 -3.80 -0.83 4.38
N LEU A 102 -4.03 0.45 4.74
CA LEU A 102 -2.98 1.47 4.69
C LEU A 102 -1.87 1.21 5.71
N SER A 103 -2.23 0.84 6.94
CA SER A 103 -1.24 0.53 7.98
C SER A 103 -0.38 -0.67 7.59
N SER A 104 -0.99 -1.75 7.11
CA SER A 104 -0.25 -2.93 6.66
C SER A 104 0.63 -2.63 5.45
N ALA A 105 0.15 -1.86 4.48
CA ALA A 105 0.92 -1.46 3.31
C ALA A 105 2.10 -0.55 3.69
N PHE A 106 1.89 0.42 4.58
CA PHE A 106 2.94 1.32 5.04
C PHE A 106 4.01 0.58 5.82
N VAL A 107 3.64 -0.20 6.83
CA VAL A 107 4.59 -0.94 7.67
C VAL A 107 5.29 -2.02 6.85
N GLY A 108 4.54 -2.84 6.11
CA GLY A 108 5.09 -3.92 5.29
C GLY A 108 5.95 -3.41 4.14
N GLY A 109 5.54 -2.30 3.50
CA GLY A 109 6.31 -1.64 2.45
C GLY A 109 7.61 -1.03 2.96
N THR A 110 7.57 -0.32 4.10
CA THR A 110 8.76 0.30 4.70
C THR A 110 9.77 -0.76 5.16
N LEU A 111 9.31 -1.79 5.89
CA LEU A 111 10.18 -2.89 6.31
C LEU A 111 10.72 -3.68 5.12
N GLY A 112 9.87 -3.93 4.12
CA GLY A 112 10.28 -4.57 2.87
C GLY A 112 11.31 -3.76 2.10
N LEU A 113 11.15 -2.43 2.03
CA LEU A 113 12.13 -1.52 1.42
C LEU A 113 13.48 -1.61 2.13
N VAL A 114 13.50 -1.46 3.45
CA VAL A 114 14.74 -1.49 4.23
C VAL A 114 15.45 -2.83 4.08
N LEU A 115 14.72 -3.95 4.25
CA LEU A 115 15.29 -5.29 4.15
C LEU A 115 15.73 -5.63 2.70
N GLY A 116 14.97 -5.19 1.69
CA GLY A 116 15.32 -5.42 0.30
C GLY A 116 16.59 -4.66 -0.12
N VAL A 117 16.72 -3.39 0.26
CA VAL A 117 17.93 -2.60 0.01
C VAL A 117 19.12 -3.16 0.79
N ALA A 118 18.94 -3.48 2.07
CA ALA A 118 20.01 -4.05 2.90
C ALA A 118 20.52 -5.37 2.32
N SER A 119 19.64 -6.25 1.87
CA SER A 119 19.95 -7.52 1.21
C SER A 119 20.78 -7.32 -0.05
N ALA A 120 20.36 -6.39 -0.93
CA ALA A 120 21.08 -6.06 -2.15
C ALA A 120 22.46 -5.44 -1.90
N TYR A 121 22.58 -4.61 -0.84
CA TYR A 121 23.84 -3.91 -0.50
C TYR A 121 24.87 -4.86 0.11
N VAL A 122 24.47 -5.67 1.12
CA VAL A 122 25.40 -6.55 1.84
C VAL A 122 25.87 -7.69 0.94
N SER A 123 24.98 -8.26 0.11
CA SER A 123 25.29 -9.38 -0.79
C SER A 123 25.84 -10.63 -0.07
N GLY A 124 26.22 -11.67 -0.83
CA GLY A 124 26.88 -12.85 -0.29
C GLY A 124 26.01 -13.71 0.62
N MET A 125 26.59 -14.24 1.72
CA MET A 125 25.93 -15.24 2.58
C MET A 125 24.72 -14.64 3.33
N ILE A 126 24.79 -13.40 3.74
CA ILE A 126 23.69 -12.73 4.47
C ILE A 126 22.49 -12.56 3.55
N ASP A 127 22.70 -12.12 2.32
CA ASP A 127 21.66 -12.01 1.32
C ASP A 127 21.01 -13.38 1.06
N MET A 128 21.84 -14.42 0.87
CA MET A 128 21.34 -15.80 0.68
C MET A 128 20.48 -16.27 1.86
N LEU A 129 20.91 -16.02 3.10
CA LEU A 129 20.18 -16.41 4.29
C LEU A 129 18.83 -15.67 4.41
N MET A 130 18.83 -14.37 4.15
CA MET A 130 17.60 -13.57 4.13
C MET A 130 16.61 -14.06 3.07
N GLN A 131 17.09 -14.40 1.87
CA GLN A 131 16.22 -14.94 0.82
C GLN A 131 15.64 -16.31 1.21
N ARG A 132 16.40 -17.16 1.88
CA ARG A 132 15.91 -18.45 2.41
C ARG A 132 14.82 -18.25 3.46
N LEU A 133 15.00 -17.28 4.37
CA LEU A 133 13.98 -16.93 5.36
C LEU A 133 12.70 -16.41 4.67
N PHE A 134 12.84 -15.58 3.66
CA PHE A 134 11.70 -15.09 2.87
C PHE A 134 11.00 -16.24 2.12
N ASP A 135 11.75 -17.19 1.58
CA ASP A 135 11.18 -18.37 0.91
C ASP A 135 10.34 -19.21 1.89
N ILE A 136 10.82 -19.41 3.12
CA ILE A 136 10.07 -20.13 4.15
C ILE A 136 8.74 -19.42 4.45
N VAL A 137 8.79 -18.10 4.67
CA VAL A 137 7.57 -17.32 4.97
C VAL A 137 6.59 -17.37 3.79
N MET A 138 7.09 -17.26 2.55
CA MET A 138 6.26 -17.27 1.35
C MET A 138 5.76 -18.65 0.93
N ALA A 139 6.30 -19.72 1.50
CA ALA A 139 5.81 -21.08 1.27
C ALA A 139 4.41 -21.30 1.89
N PHE A 140 4.06 -20.52 2.90
CA PHE A 140 2.73 -20.59 3.50
C PHE A 140 1.71 -19.76 2.72
N PRO A 141 0.52 -20.30 2.43
CA PRO A 141 -0.58 -19.49 1.90
C PRO A 141 -0.92 -18.33 2.85
N LEU A 142 -1.04 -17.11 2.28
CA LEU A 142 -1.29 -15.88 3.02
C LEU A 142 -2.41 -16.01 4.07
N ILE A 143 -3.54 -16.58 3.64
CA ILE A 143 -4.74 -16.71 4.48
C ILE A 143 -4.46 -17.65 5.67
N ILE A 144 -3.78 -18.76 5.44
CA ILE A 144 -3.47 -19.73 6.50
C ILE A 144 -2.55 -19.10 7.54
N MET A 145 -1.53 -18.37 7.10
CA MET A 145 -0.60 -17.70 8.00
C MET A 145 -1.30 -16.58 8.79
N ALA A 146 -2.15 -15.79 8.13
CA ALA A 146 -2.92 -14.75 8.80
C ALA A 146 -3.86 -15.32 9.87
N LEU A 147 -4.57 -16.42 9.56
CA LEU A 147 -5.43 -17.11 10.53
C LEU A 147 -4.64 -17.68 11.70
N ALA A 148 -3.47 -18.28 11.46
CA ALA A 148 -2.60 -18.79 12.52
C ALA A 148 -2.15 -17.68 13.47
N ILE A 149 -1.74 -16.51 12.93
CA ILE A 149 -1.31 -15.36 13.72
C ILE A 149 -2.49 -14.84 14.57
N VAL A 150 -3.67 -14.65 13.96
CA VAL A 150 -4.86 -14.17 14.70
C VAL A 150 -5.31 -15.18 15.76
N SER A 151 -5.13 -16.49 15.52
CA SER A 151 -5.46 -17.53 16.52
C SER A 151 -4.57 -17.47 17.74
N ILE A 152 -3.30 -17.07 17.58
CA ILE A 152 -2.32 -16.97 18.68
C ILE A 152 -2.49 -15.66 19.44
N PHE A 153 -2.59 -14.53 18.72
CA PHE A 153 -2.61 -13.19 19.31
C PHE A 153 -4.02 -12.69 19.66
N GLY A 154 -5.05 -13.42 19.22
CA GLY A 154 -6.45 -13.04 19.41
C GLY A 154 -6.99 -12.12 18.32
N THR A 155 -8.30 -11.86 18.39
CA THR A 155 -9.03 -10.99 17.46
C THR A 155 -8.81 -9.52 17.81
N GLY A 156 -8.54 -8.67 16.80
CA GLY A 156 -8.37 -7.23 16.98
C GLY A 156 -7.73 -6.60 15.75
N VAL A 157 -7.99 -5.30 15.53
CA VAL A 157 -7.48 -4.57 14.37
C VAL A 157 -5.94 -4.60 14.30
N HIS A 158 -5.27 -4.43 15.44
CA HIS A 158 -3.81 -4.47 15.51
C HIS A 158 -3.24 -5.84 15.13
N ASN A 159 -3.87 -6.92 15.62
CA ASN A 159 -3.43 -8.28 15.34
C ASN A 159 -3.65 -8.65 13.87
N VAL A 160 -4.73 -8.15 13.26
CA VAL A 160 -4.99 -8.31 11.82
C VAL A 160 -3.95 -7.53 10.99
N ILE A 161 -3.57 -6.32 11.40
CA ILE A 161 -2.50 -5.55 10.74
C ILE A 161 -1.19 -6.35 10.77
N ILE A 162 -0.79 -6.89 11.91
CA ILE A 162 0.41 -7.71 12.05
C ILE A 162 0.32 -8.96 11.16
N ALA A 163 -0.83 -9.65 11.19
CA ALA A 163 -1.07 -10.87 10.43
C ALA A 163 -0.94 -10.65 8.90
N ILE A 164 -1.38 -9.51 8.39
CA ILE A 164 -1.25 -9.15 6.98
C ILE A 164 0.16 -8.64 6.66
N THR A 165 0.78 -7.89 7.57
CA THR A 165 2.09 -7.27 7.37
C THR A 165 3.21 -8.30 7.25
N ILE A 166 3.23 -9.34 8.11
CA ILE A 166 4.30 -10.34 8.14
C ILE A 166 4.53 -10.99 6.75
N PRO A 167 3.51 -11.53 6.06
CA PRO A 167 3.71 -12.11 4.73
C PRO A 167 3.90 -11.07 3.61
N LEU A 168 3.57 -9.81 3.84
CA LEU A 168 3.77 -8.73 2.88
C LEU A 168 5.24 -8.31 2.78
N ILE A 169 5.96 -8.31 3.91
CA ILE A 169 7.37 -7.91 3.99
C ILE A 169 8.26 -8.64 2.97
N PRO A 170 8.30 -9.99 2.92
CA PRO A 170 9.16 -10.71 1.98
C PRO A 170 8.84 -10.40 0.51
N ARG A 171 7.55 -10.21 0.17
CA ARG A 171 7.13 -9.86 -1.19
C ARG A 171 7.68 -8.50 -1.60
N CYS A 172 7.52 -7.48 -0.76
CA CYS A 172 8.05 -6.14 -1.00
C CYS A 172 9.59 -6.16 -1.04
N ALA A 173 10.23 -6.83 -0.08
CA ALA A 173 11.69 -6.92 0.00
C ALA A 173 12.29 -7.55 -1.26
N ARG A 174 11.68 -8.58 -1.83
CA ARG A 174 12.15 -9.22 -3.06
C ARG A 174 12.07 -8.31 -4.28
N VAL A 175 10.97 -7.58 -4.44
CA VAL A 175 10.81 -6.61 -5.52
C VAL A 175 11.82 -5.47 -5.40
N VAL A 176 11.97 -4.92 -4.19
CA VAL A 176 12.94 -3.86 -3.92
C VAL A 176 14.37 -4.33 -4.14
N ARG A 177 14.72 -5.55 -3.67
CA ARG A 177 16.03 -6.14 -3.89
C ARG A 177 16.35 -6.27 -5.37
N SER A 178 15.43 -6.76 -6.19
CA SER A 178 15.67 -6.89 -7.64
C SER A 178 15.93 -5.53 -8.29
N ALA A 179 15.17 -4.50 -7.94
CA ALA A 179 15.39 -3.13 -8.42
C ALA A 179 16.72 -2.56 -7.92
N ALA A 180 17.07 -2.78 -6.65
CA ALA A 180 18.32 -2.29 -6.07
C ALA A 180 19.56 -2.93 -6.71
N LEU A 181 19.50 -4.22 -7.07
CA LEU A 181 20.57 -4.88 -7.80
C LEU A 181 20.80 -4.27 -9.19
N VAL A 182 19.74 -3.95 -9.92
CA VAL A 182 19.85 -3.29 -11.23
C VAL A 182 20.50 -1.91 -11.09
N ILE A 183 20.09 -1.12 -10.09
CA ILE A 183 20.67 0.21 -9.83
C ILE A 183 22.15 0.11 -9.46
N ARG A 184 22.52 -0.92 -8.71
CA ARG A 184 23.93 -1.14 -8.30
C ARG A 184 24.88 -1.32 -9.48
N GLU A 185 24.42 -1.88 -10.60
CA GLU A 185 25.22 -2.12 -11.81
C GLU A 185 25.35 -0.87 -12.72
N VAL A 186 24.74 0.26 -12.34
CA VAL A 186 24.81 1.48 -13.15
C VAL A 186 26.17 2.15 -12.98
N PRO A 187 26.88 2.55 -14.07
CA PRO A 187 28.26 3.06 -14.04
C PRO A 187 28.52 4.25 -13.12
N TYR A 188 27.50 5.09 -12.85
CA TYR A 188 27.70 6.22 -11.94
C TYR A 188 27.86 5.79 -10.47
N VAL A 189 27.31 4.62 -10.09
CA VAL A 189 27.47 4.06 -8.74
C VAL A 189 28.91 3.59 -8.54
N ASP A 190 29.49 2.94 -9.53
CA ASP A 190 30.90 2.54 -9.54
C ASP A 190 31.84 3.75 -9.49
N ALA A 191 31.52 4.80 -10.24
CA ALA A 191 32.29 6.05 -10.21
C ALA A 191 32.25 6.70 -8.82
N ALA A 192 31.11 6.66 -8.12
CA ALA A 192 30.99 7.18 -6.76
C ALA A 192 31.78 6.35 -5.73
N GLN A 193 31.91 5.04 -5.94
CA GLN A 193 32.73 4.17 -5.08
C GLN A 193 34.22 4.43 -5.27
N ILE A 194 34.69 4.59 -6.52
CA ILE A 194 36.08 4.92 -6.85
C ILE A 194 36.44 6.29 -6.28
N GLY A 195 35.60 7.29 -6.41
CA GLY A 195 35.81 8.62 -5.82
C GLY A 195 35.98 8.61 -4.30
N ARG A 196 35.25 7.74 -3.57
CA ARG A 196 35.40 7.54 -2.13
C ARG A 196 36.70 6.86 -1.73
N ALA A 197 37.17 5.88 -2.52
CA ALA A 197 38.44 5.21 -2.28
C ALA A 197 39.61 6.19 -2.41
N SER A 198 39.63 7.04 -3.45
CA SER A 198 40.64 8.06 -3.68
C SER A 198 40.72 9.12 -2.56
N CYS A 199 39.62 9.46 -1.91
CA CYS A 199 39.63 10.39 -0.76
C CYS A 199 40.19 9.76 0.52
N ARG A 200 40.17 8.43 0.67
CA ARG A 200 40.65 7.76 1.87
C ARG A 200 42.15 7.49 1.87
N GLU A 201 42.79 7.44 0.69
CA GLU A 201 44.22 7.24 0.57
C GLU A 201 45.06 8.53 0.67
N ARG A 202 44.44 9.71 0.80
CA ARG A 202 45.10 11.00 0.93
C ARG A 202 45.18 11.55 2.36
N VAL A 203 44.96 10.75 3.36
CA VAL A 203 45.21 11.03 4.77
C VAL A 203 46.11 9.92 5.33
#